data_6ff389d6d6601baf0110329428dbeb7d
#
_entry.id   6ff389d6d6601baf0110329428dbeb7d
#
_cell.length_a   1.000
_cell.length_b   1.000
_cell.length_c   1.000
_cell.angle_alpha   90.00
_cell.angle_beta   90.00
_cell.angle_gamma   90.00
#
_symmetry.space_group_name_H-M   'P 1'
#
loop_
_entity.id
_entity.type
_entity.pdbx_description
1 polymer ?
#
loop_
_entity_poly.entity_id
_entity_poly.type
_entity_poly.pdbx_seq_one_letter_code
_entity_poly.pdbx_strand_id
1 'polypeptide(L)'
;MSIENIRPMADEVAGLMAARFGGLKRGQQADLDSMMRKRGAALPRRLRREARIMLDGDRMAGQPKLARQVDIDRFQHAHKSLTGYLRPLGKGGRLQGGAISIAASVLFGLLMLGAVAVWIMVARGLI
;
A
#
# COMPACT_ATOMS: atom_id res chain seq x y z
N MET A 1 14.84 -5.39 17.11
CA MET A 1 14.26 -6.23 16.05
C MET A 1 15.12 -7.45 15.84
N SER A 2 14.53 -8.62 15.68
CA SER A 2 15.26 -9.86 15.46
C SER A 2 15.28 -10.24 13.98
N ILE A 3 16.21 -11.14 13.60
CA ILE A 3 16.33 -11.68 12.24
C ILE A 3 15.03 -12.36 11.80
N GLU A 4 14.26 -12.90 12.72
CA GLU A 4 12.97 -13.55 12.46
C GLU A 4 11.94 -12.62 11.81
N ASN A 5 12.08 -11.31 11.99
CA ASN A 5 11.18 -10.31 11.42
C ASN A 5 11.55 -9.91 9.98
N ILE A 6 12.71 -10.34 9.48
CA ILE A 6 13.18 -9.97 8.14
C ILE A 6 12.24 -10.51 7.05
N ARG A 7 11.92 -11.80 7.10
CA ARG A 7 11.05 -12.41 6.09
C ARG A 7 9.64 -11.82 6.09
N PRO A 8 8.97 -11.64 7.25
CA PRO A 8 7.66 -10.99 7.28
C PRO A 8 7.69 -9.56 6.74
N MET A 9 8.75 -8.80 7.03
CA MET A 9 8.88 -7.43 6.52
C MET A 9 9.09 -7.40 5.00
N ALA A 10 9.91 -8.30 4.47
CA ALA A 10 10.11 -8.43 3.03
C ALA A 10 8.81 -8.85 2.33
N ASP A 11 8.06 -9.77 2.92
CA ASP A 11 6.77 -10.22 2.39
C ASP A 11 5.73 -9.09 2.42
N GLU A 12 5.76 -8.24 3.45
CA GLU A 12 4.89 -7.06 3.53
C GLU A 12 5.15 -6.11 2.36
N VAL A 13 6.42 -5.82 2.07
CA VAL A 13 6.78 -4.97 0.93
C VAL A 13 6.35 -5.61 -0.38
N ALA A 14 6.59 -6.91 -0.55
CA ALA A 14 6.17 -7.64 -1.74
C ALA A 14 4.65 -7.59 -1.92
N GLY A 15 3.90 -7.77 -0.84
CA GLY A 15 2.44 -7.66 -0.85
C GLY A 15 1.96 -6.27 -1.24
N LEU A 16 2.61 -5.22 -0.73
CA LEU A 16 2.31 -3.84 -1.10
C LEU A 16 2.61 -3.58 -2.58
N MET A 17 3.73 -4.06 -3.09
CA MET A 17 4.07 -3.95 -4.52
C MET A 17 3.02 -4.65 -5.38
N ALA A 18 2.62 -5.86 -5.01
CA ALA A 18 1.58 -6.60 -5.73
C ALA A 18 0.24 -5.86 -5.72
N ALA A 19 -0.12 -5.26 -4.57
CA ALA A 19 -1.36 -4.52 -4.44
C ALA A 19 -1.37 -3.22 -5.26
N ARG A 20 -0.20 -2.58 -5.44
CA ARG A 20 -0.08 -1.29 -6.15
C ARG A 20 0.22 -1.45 -7.63
N PHE A 21 1.07 -2.40 -7.98
CA PHE A 21 1.58 -2.58 -9.34
C PHE A 21 1.04 -3.83 -10.04
N GLY A 22 0.42 -4.74 -9.30
CA GLY A 22 -0.02 -6.02 -9.82
C GLY A 22 1.14 -7.00 -9.98
N GLY A 23 0.99 -7.99 -10.84
CA GLY A 23 2.03 -8.98 -11.13
C GLY A 23 1.85 -10.32 -10.43
N LEU A 24 0.84 -10.47 -9.57
CA LEU A 24 0.48 -11.74 -8.97
C LEU A 24 -0.71 -12.36 -9.68
N LYS A 25 -0.59 -13.65 -9.95
CA LYS A 25 -1.73 -14.47 -10.38
C LYS A 25 -2.54 -14.88 -9.14
N ARG A 26 -3.81 -15.18 -9.37
CA ARG A 26 -4.72 -15.64 -8.31
C ARG A 26 -4.13 -16.88 -7.62
N GLY A 27 -4.02 -16.83 -6.29
CA GLY A 27 -3.49 -17.92 -5.49
C GLY A 27 -1.97 -17.89 -5.30
N GLN A 28 -1.25 -16.96 -5.92
CA GLN A 28 0.18 -16.79 -5.69
C GLN A 28 0.45 -15.93 -4.46
N GLN A 29 1.47 -16.31 -3.70
CA GLN A 29 1.97 -15.47 -2.62
C GLN A 29 2.97 -14.45 -3.17
N ALA A 30 2.94 -13.25 -2.60
CA ALA A 30 3.90 -12.21 -2.94
C ALA A 30 5.27 -12.55 -2.36
N ASP A 31 6.28 -12.62 -3.22
CA ASP A 31 7.68 -12.79 -2.86
C ASP A 31 8.46 -11.59 -3.37
N LEU A 32 9.34 -11.02 -2.53
CA LEU A 32 10.05 -9.80 -2.87
C LEU A 32 10.96 -9.98 -4.09
N ASP A 33 11.65 -11.11 -4.19
CA ASP A 33 12.50 -11.42 -5.35
C ASP A 33 11.70 -11.45 -6.65
N SER A 34 10.58 -12.17 -6.65
CA SER A 34 9.69 -12.24 -7.80
C SER A 34 9.10 -10.89 -8.16
N MET A 35 8.68 -10.11 -7.16
CA MET A 35 8.10 -8.78 -7.39
C MET A 35 9.13 -7.80 -7.93
N MET A 36 10.38 -7.85 -7.46
CA MET A 36 11.46 -7.03 -7.98
C MET A 36 11.78 -7.36 -9.44
N ARG A 37 11.72 -8.62 -9.82
CA ARG A 37 11.91 -9.03 -11.22
C ARG A 37 10.77 -8.56 -12.11
N LYS A 38 9.54 -8.67 -11.63
CA LYS A 38 8.33 -8.36 -12.43
C LYS A 38 8.00 -6.87 -12.44
N ARG A 39 8.13 -6.20 -11.31
CA ARG A 39 7.64 -4.82 -11.11
C ARG A 39 8.69 -3.89 -10.50
N GLY A 40 9.94 -4.28 -10.41
CA GLY A 40 11.00 -3.42 -9.87
C GLY A 40 11.17 -2.12 -10.63
N ALA A 41 10.93 -2.13 -11.94
CA ALA A 41 11.02 -0.93 -12.77
C ALA A 41 9.96 0.13 -12.44
N ALA A 42 8.86 -0.25 -11.78
CA ALA A 42 7.84 0.69 -11.33
C ALA A 42 8.30 1.55 -10.14
N LEU A 43 9.35 1.12 -9.42
CA LEU A 43 9.90 1.87 -8.30
C LEU A 43 10.90 2.93 -8.79
N PRO A 44 10.95 4.11 -8.15
CA PRO A 44 12.04 5.06 -8.38
C PRO A 44 13.41 4.44 -8.09
N ARG A 45 14.47 4.96 -8.71
CA ARG A 45 15.83 4.41 -8.53
C ARG A 45 16.24 4.31 -7.07
N ARG A 46 15.95 5.33 -6.28
CA ARG A 46 16.26 5.35 -4.84
C ARG A 46 15.59 4.19 -4.11
N LEU A 47 14.33 3.95 -4.40
CA LEU A 47 13.57 2.88 -3.77
C LEU A 47 13.94 1.49 -4.29
N ARG A 48 14.38 1.40 -5.54
CA ARG A 48 14.94 0.15 -6.06
C ARG A 48 16.20 -0.27 -5.30
N ARG A 49 17.05 0.68 -4.94
CA ARG A 49 18.23 0.41 -4.10
C ARG A 49 17.83 -0.10 -2.73
N GLU A 50 16.84 0.55 -2.11
CA GLU A 50 16.31 0.13 -0.83
C GLU A 50 15.70 -1.28 -0.90
N ALA A 51 14.96 -1.57 -1.95
CA ALA A 51 14.39 -2.90 -2.18
C ALA A 51 15.47 -3.97 -2.35
N ARG A 52 16.58 -3.66 -3.02
CA ARG A 52 17.72 -4.57 -3.14
C ARG A 52 18.37 -4.83 -1.80
N ILE A 53 18.49 -3.82 -0.94
CA ILE A 53 19.00 -3.98 0.42
C ILE A 53 18.12 -4.96 1.20
N MET A 54 16.81 -4.82 1.11
CA MET A 54 15.88 -5.75 1.75
C MET A 54 15.98 -7.16 1.17
N LEU A 55 16.11 -7.27 -0.15
CA LEU A 55 16.21 -8.56 -0.82
C LEU A 55 17.50 -9.30 -0.40
N ASP A 56 18.63 -8.58 -0.37
CA ASP A 56 19.89 -9.14 0.09
C ASP A 56 19.82 -9.55 1.55
N GLY A 57 19.21 -8.72 2.40
CA GLY A 57 19.00 -9.04 3.81
C GLY A 57 18.14 -10.28 4.00
N ASP A 58 17.07 -10.43 3.23
CA ASP A 58 16.21 -11.61 3.26
C ASP A 58 16.95 -12.88 2.84
N ARG A 59 17.76 -12.79 1.78
CA ARG A 59 18.60 -13.91 1.33
C ARG A 59 19.62 -14.31 2.38
N MET A 60 20.29 -13.33 2.98
CA MET A 60 21.28 -13.58 4.04
C MET A 60 20.63 -14.18 5.29
N ALA A 61 19.45 -13.72 5.65
CA ALA A 61 18.71 -14.23 6.81
C ALA A 61 18.31 -15.71 6.63
N GLY A 62 18.12 -16.16 5.39
CA GLY A 62 17.82 -17.56 5.08
C GLY A 62 19.01 -18.49 5.24
N GLN A 63 20.24 -17.96 5.39
CA GLN A 63 21.45 -18.75 5.57
C GLN A 63 22.03 -18.51 6.97
N PRO A 64 22.14 -19.56 7.82
CA PRO A 64 22.57 -19.37 9.22
C PRO A 64 23.91 -18.65 9.37
N LYS A 65 24.87 -18.91 8.47
CA LYS A 65 26.18 -18.27 8.50
C LYS A 65 26.13 -16.80 8.15
N LEU A 66 25.24 -16.40 7.25
CA LEU A 66 25.12 -15.02 6.78
C LEU A 66 24.10 -14.19 7.59
N ALA A 67 23.19 -14.85 8.29
CA ALA A 67 22.16 -14.20 9.06
C ALA A 67 22.70 -13.21 10.10
N ARG A 68 23.87 -13.52 10.68
CA ARG A 68 24.56 -12.65 11.65
C ARG A 68 25.17 -11.40 11.03
N GLN A 69 25.37 -11.38 9.71
CA GLN A 69 25.97 -10.27 8.99
C GLN A 69 24.92 -9.27 8.48
N VAL A 70 23.64 -9.55 8.65
CA VAL A 70 22.58 -8.66 8.20
C VAL A 70 22.61 -7.37 9.02
N ASP A 71 22.69 -6.23 8.34
CA ASP A 71 22.54 -4.92 8.96
C ASP A 71 21.05 -4.64 9.16
N ILE A 72 20.58 -4.92 10.36
CA ILE A 72 19.16 -4.81 10.70
C ILE A 72 18.70 -3.35 10.63
N ASP A 73 19.52 -2.40 11.06
CA ASP A 73 19.17 -0.98 11.03
C ASP A 73 18.95 -0.50 9.58
N ARG A 74 19.83 -0.91 8.68
CA ARG A 74 19.73 -0.58 7.27
C ARG A 74 18.51 -1.25 6.64
N PHE A 75 18.25 -2.50 7.02
CA PHE A 75 17.06 -3.23 6.57
C PHE A 75 15.78 -2.54 7.03
N GLN A 76 15.73 -2.11 8.30
CA GLN A 76 14.58 -1.38 8.83
C GLN A 76 14.39 -0.04 8.12
N HIS A 77 15.48 0.67 7.83
CA HIS A 77 15.42 1.94 7.09
C HIS A 77 14.85 1.72 5.68
N ALA A 78 15.31 0.68 5.00
CA ALA A 78 14.80 0.30 3.69
C ALA A 78 13.31 -0.05 3.75
N HIS A 79 12.90 -0.81 4.76
CA HIS A 79 11.50 -1.15 4.99
C HIS A 79 10.64 0.10 5.18
N LYS A 80 11.08 1.04 6.01
CA LYS A 80 10.36 2.30 6.25
C LYS A 80 10.25 3.13 4.98
N SER A 81 11.33 3.22 4.22
CA SER A 81 11.34 3.98 2.95
C SER A 81 10.37 3.39 1.94
N LEU A 82 10.36 2.08 1.77
CA LEU A 82 9.48 1.39 0.84
C LEU A 82 8.03 1.43 1.27
N THR A 83 7.74 1.14 2.54
CA THR A 83 6.36 1.19 3.04
C THR A 83 5.83 2.61 3.05
N GLY A 84 6.68 3.60 3.36
CA GLY A 84 6.32 5.01 3.30
C GLY A 84 5.96 5.49 1.90
N TYR A 85 6.54 4.88 0.88
CA TYR A 85 6.20 5.16 -0.52
C TYR A 85 4.98 4.36 -0.98
N LEU A 86 4.94 3.06 -0.69
CA LEU A 86 3.93 2.15 -1.24
C LEU A 86 2.56 2.28 -0.57
N ARG A 87 2.52 2.50 0.74
CA ARG A 87 1.25 2.65 1.47
C ARG A 87 0.47 3.88 1.03
N PRO A 88 1.09 5.08 0.95
CA PRO A 88 0.36 6.27 0.48
C PRO A 88 -0.15 6.14 -0.95
N LEU A 89 0.54 5.43 -1.84
CA LEU A 89 0.05 5.20 -3.20
C LEU A 89 -1.32 4.55 -3.21
N GLY A 90 -1.52 3.54 -2.36
CA GLY A 90 -2.80 2.89 -2.24
C GLY A 90 -3.79 3.65 -1.38
N LYS A 91 -3.34 4.18 -0.25
CA LYS A 91 -4.15 5.04 0.60
C LYS A 91 -4.48 6.36 -0.07
N GLY A 92 -3.54 6.91 -0.87
CA GLY A 92 -3.81 8.08 -1.69
C GLY A 92 -4.94 7.83 -2.68
N GLY A 93 -4.93 6.70 -3.38
CA GLY A 93 -6.02 6.28 -4.25
C GLY A 93 -7.29 5.93 -3.48
N ARG A 94 -7.17 5.20 -2.38
CA ARG A 94 -8.32 4.80 -1.56
C ARG A 94 -8.86 5.91 -0.68
N LEU A 95 -8.00 6.72 -0.05
CA LEU A 95 -8.43 7.85 0.77
C LEU A 95 -9.01 8.95 -0.09
N GLN A 96 -8.43 9.25 -1.23
CA GLN A 96 -9.04 10.16 -2.19
C GLN A 96 -10.34 9.59 -2.73
N GLY A 97 -10.37 8.33 -3.11
CA GLY A 97 -11.59 7.64 -3.51
C GLY A 97 -12.59 7.52 -2.37
N GLY A 98 -12.14 7.15 -1.17
CA GLY A 98 -12.97 7.02 0.03
C GLY A 98 -13.46 8.36 0.56
N ALA A 99 -12.57 9.34 0.68
CA ALA A 99 -12.94 10.68 1.14
C ALA A 99 -13.84 11.40 0.14
N ILE A 100 -13.57 11.29 -1.14
CA ILE A 100 -14.43 11.82 -2.21
C ILE A 100 -15.76 11.09 -2.21
N SER A 101 -15.77 9.78 -2.04
CA SER A 101 -16.99 8.99 -1.99
C SER A 101 -17.85 9.34 -0.77
N ILE A 102 -17.25 9.52 0.41
CA ILE A 102 -17.96 9.94 1.63
C ILE A 102 -18.48 11.36 1.44
N ALA A 103 -17.66 12.28 0.96
CA ALA A 103 -18.07 13.66 0.68
C ALA A 103 -19.19 13.70 -0.36
N ALA A 104 -19.08 12.93 -1.43
CA ALA A 104 -20.12 12.83 -2.45
C ALA A 104 -21.41 12.24 -1.90
N SER A 105 -21.33 11.23 -1.02
CA SER A 105 -22.49 10.63 -0.38
C SER A 105 -23.20 11.61 0.55
N VAL A 106 -22.44 12.38 1.33
CA VAL A 106 -23.00 13.42 2.22
C VAL A 106 -23.66 14.51 1.39
N LEU A 107 -22.98 15.00 0.35
CA LEU A 107 -23.51 16.03 -0.55
C LEU A 107 -24.80 15.55 -1.24
N PHE A 108 -24.81 14.33 -1.75
CA PHE A 108 -25.96 13.72 -2.39
C PHE A 108 -27.11 13.57 -1.39
N GLY A 109 -26.83 13.13 -0.17
CA GLY A 109 -27.82 13.02 0.89
C GLY A 109 -28.46 14.37 1.24
N LEU A 110 -27.63 15.41 1.35
CA LEU A 110 -28.12 16.79 1.62
C LEU A 110 -28.96 17.30 0.46
N LEU A 111 -28.55 17.05 -0.79
CA LEU A 111 -29.31 17.44 -1.98
C LEU A 111 -30.66 16.72 -2.02
N MET A 112 -30.70 15.42 -1.70
CA MET A 112 -31.93 14.66 -1.66
C MET A 112 -32.88 15.15 -0.57
N LEU A 113 -32.35 15.45 0.63
CA LEU A 113 -33.15 16.02 1.72
C LEU A 113 -33.71 17.39 1.32
N GLY A 114 -32.89 18.25 0.71
CA GLY A 114 -33.32 19.54 0.21
C GLY A 114 -34.42 19.42 -0.86
N ALA A 115 -34.23 18.50 -1.81
CA ALA A 115 -35.21 18.27 -2.87
C ALA A 115 -36.55 17.78 -2.30
N VAL A 116 -36.49 16.83 -1.34
CA VAL A 116 -37.72 16.32 -0.68
C VAL A 116 -38.40 17.44 0.10
N ALA A 117 -37.63 18.23 0.84
CA ALA A 117 -38.19 19.36 1.60
C ALA A 117 -38.90 20.38 0.70
N VAL A 118 -38.24 20.76 -0.41
CA VAL A 118 -38.84 21.68 -1.41
C VAL A 118 -40.10 21.06 -2.02
N TRP A 119 -40.03 19.78 -2.37
CA TRP A 119 -41.18 19.08 -2.96
C TRP A 119 -42.37 19.04 -1.98
N ILE A 120 -42.13 18.77 -0.69
CA ILE A 120 -43.17 18.79 0.33
C ILE A 120 -43.74 20.18 0.49
N MET A 121 -42.90 21.23 0.49
CA MET A 121 -43.38 22.61 0.60
C MET A 121 -44.22 23.00 -0.60
N VAL A 122 -43.83 22.63 -1.79
CA VAL A 122 -44.61 22.89 -3.01
C VAL A 122 -45.91 22.09 -2.99
N ALA A 123 -45.84 20.82 -2.62
CA ALA A 123 -47.05 19.95 -2.54
C ALA A 123 -48.05 20.43 -1.52
N ARG A 124 -47.58 21.07 -0.43
CA ARG A 124 -48.48 21.64 0.60
C ARG A 124 -48.92 23.07 0.30
N GLY A 125 -48.49 23.65 -0.79
CA GLY A 125 -48.84 24.99 -1.20
C GLY A 125 -48.25 26.08 -0.31
N LEU A 126 -47.12 25.79 0.37
CA LEU A 126 -46.42 26.75 1.24
C LEU A 126 -45.54 27.72 0.49
N ILE A 127 -45.30 27.48 -0.78
CA ILE A 127 -44.53 28.34 -1.69
C ILE A 127 -45.37 28.71 -2.90
#